data_189a2dfe0133c7e635590921909f1e11
#
_entry.id   189a2dfe0133c7e635590921909f1e11
#
_cell.length_a   1.000
_cell.length_b   1.000
_cell.length_c   1.000
_cell.angle_alpha   90.00
_cell.angle_beta   90.00
_cell.angle_gamma   90.00
#
_symmetry.space_group_name_H-M   'P 1'
#
loop_
_entity.id
_entity.type
_entity.pdbx_description
1 polymer ?
#
loop_
_entity_poly.entity_id
_entity_poly.type
_entity_poly.pdbx_seq_one_letter_code
_entity_poly.pdbx_strand_id
1 'polypeptide(L)'
;MVLKKIKAGISVKIMLLFKHTVELKKHLKQNSNKVVGFVSTMGALHAGHISLISSAKKECDIVVSSIFVNPTQFNDINDLINYPRTFEKDFAMLEDAGCDILFAPEVQEMYSEEELLLKKQNIEDRSWTLGKEIHFGSLEKVMEGAFRPGHFNGVAQVVSKLFNAVQPDKAFLGEKDFQQLAIIRSMTKQMAFAIEIIGCPIVREKNGLAMSS
;
A
#
# COMPACT_ATOMS: atom_id res chain seq x y z
N MET A 1 22.73 -5.24 -2.88
CA MET A 1 23.66 -6.28 -2.38
C MET A 1 22.83 -7.39 -1.74
N VAL A 2 22.74 -8.53 -2.42
CA VAL A 2 21.89 -9.67 -1.98
C VAL A 2 22.68 -10.47 -0.93
N LEU A 3 22.31 -10.40 0.34
CA LEU A 3 22.85 -11.25 1.40
C LEU A 3 22.03 -12.55 1.49
N LYS A 4 22.56 -13.66 1.01
CA LYS A 4 22.01 -15.00 1.27
C LYS A 4 22.39 -15.42 2.69
N LYS A 5 21.42 -15.49 3.62
CA LYS A 5 21.57 -16.22 4.88
C LYS A 5 21.32 -17.71 4.62
N ILE A 6 22.32 -18.54 4.86
CA ILE A 6 22.17 -20.01 4.84
C ILE A 6 21.96 -20.45 6.28
N LYS A 7 20.72 -20.84 6.64
CA LYS A 7 20.46 -21.63 7.85
C LYS A 7 20.35 -23.09 7.43
N ALA A 8 21.33 -23.89 7.87
CA ALA A 8 21.30 -25.37 7.87
C ALA A 8 20.53 -26.03 6.71
N GLY A 9 21.08 -25.94 5.47
CA GLY A 9 20.58 -26.74 4.33
C GLY A 9 19.26 -26.31 3.68
N ILE A 10 18.58 -25.27 4.17
CA ILE A 10 17.36 -24.72 3.59
C ILE A 10 17.74 -23.40 2.91
N SER A 11 17.46 -23.28 1.59
CA SER A 11 17.58 -22.01 0.87
C SER A 11 16.53 -21.03 1.43
N VAL A 12 16.92 -20.19 2.37
CA VAL A 12 16.05 -19.13 2.89
C VAL A 12 15.99 -18.05 1.82
N LYS A 13 14.81 -17.87 1.25
CA LYS A 13 14.54 -16.76 0.33
C LYS A 13 14.55 -15.47 1.15
N ILE A 14 15.52 -14.59 0.90
CA ILE A 14 15.65 -13.32 1.62
C ILE A 14 14.72 -12.31 0.98
N MET A 15 13.93 -11.60 1.79
CA MET A 15 13.13 -10.48 1.33
C MET A 15 14.05 -9.29 0.99
N LEU A 16 13.86 -8.70 -0.20
CA LEU A 16 14.61 -7.52 -0.63
C LEU A 16 13.94 -6.24 -0.09
N LEU A 17 14.74 -5.31 0.40
CA LEU A 17 14.27 -3.99 0.84
C LEU A 17 14.69 -2.92 -0.16
N PHE A 18 13.71 -2.14 -0.64
CA PHE A 18 13.93 -0.94 -1.43
C PHE A 18 13.35 0.28 -0.73
N LYS A 19 14.09 1.38 -0.76
CA LYS A 19 13.64 2.70 -0.29
C LYS A 19 13.40 3.68 -1.45
N HIS A 20 14.01 3.42 -2.61
CA HIS A 20 13.95 4.28 -3.79
C HIS A 20 13.19 3.62 -4.94
N THR A 21 12.27 4.38 -5.52
CA THR A 21 11.41 3.96 -6.65
C THR A 21 12.23 3.53 -7.86
N VAL A 22 13.33 4.25 -8.15
CA VAL A 22 14.19 3.96 -9.31
C VAL A 22 14.82 2.57 -9.20
N GLU A 23 15.32 2.21 -8.02
CA GLU A 23 15.94 0.91 -7.75
C GLU A 23 14.91 -0.22 -7.81
N LEU A 24 13.72 -0.02 -7.21
CA LEU A 24 12.61 -0.96 -7.25
C LEU A 24 12.18 -1.22 -8.70
N LYS A 25 11.91 -0.17 -9.48
CA LYS A 25 11.53 -0.29 -10.90
C LYS A 25 12.59 -1.02 -11.72
N LYS A 26 13.86 -0.71 -11.53
CA LYS A 26 14.97 -1.40 -12.20
C LYS A 26 14.97 -2.90 -11.89
N HIS A 27 14.75 -3.27 -10.63
CA HIS A 27 14.69 -4.68 -10.21
C HIS A 27 13.47 -5.40 -10.81
N LEU A 28 12.28 -4.80 -10.74
CA LEU A 28 11.05 -5.40 -11.29
C LEU A 28 11.12 -5.54 -12.82
N LYS A 29 11.70 -4.56 -13.52
CA LYS A 29 11.89 -4.64 -14.97
C LYS A 29 12.78 -5.81 -15.41
N GLN A 30 13.75 -6.22 -14.60
CA GLN A 30 14.56 -7.43 -14.86
C GLN A 30 13.77 -8.72 -14.72
N ASN A 31 12.57 -8.66 -14.16
CA ASN A 31 11.65 -9.76 -13.94
C ASN A 31 10.31 -9.55 -14.66
N SER A 32 10.30 -8.86 -15.79
CA SER A 32 9.10 -8.43 -16.53
C SER A 32 8.25 -9.58 -17.10
N ASN A 33 8.73 -10.81 -17.07
CA ASN A 33 7.99 -12.02 -17.45
C ASN A 33 7.24 -12.67 -16.28
N LYS A 34 7.29 -12.06 -15.09
CA LYS A 34 6.67 -12.57 -13.86
C LYS A 34 5.46 -11.73 -13.48
N VAL A 35 4.44 -12.39 -12.96
CA VAL A 35 3.25 -11.74 -12.40
C VAL A 35 3.60 -11.12 -11.05
N VAL A 36 3.41 -9.80 -10.92
CA VAL A 36 3.71 -9.02 -9.72
C VAL A 36 2.42 -8.76 -8.95
N GLY A 37 2.35 -9.26 -7.71
CA GLY A 37 1.29 -8.94 -6.75
C GLY A 37 1.73 -7.85 -5.79
N PHE A 38 0.81 -6.96 -5.40
CA PHE A 38 1.10 -5.86 -4.50
C PHE A 38 0.13 -5.81 -3.32
N VAL A 39 0.69 -5.57 -2.12
CA VAL A 39 -0.06 -5.33 -0.88
C VAL A 39 0.42 -4.02 -0.26
N SER A 40 -0.40 -2.98 -0.31
CA SER A 40 -0.09 -1.70 0.31
C SER A 40 -0.44 -1.71 1.81
N THR A 41 0.50 -1.26 2.66
CA THR A 41 0.28 -1.11 4.10
C THR A 41 0.90 0.17 4.65
N MET A 42 0.50 0.56 5.85
CA MET A 42 1.14 1.62 6.61
C MET A 42 2.05 1.09 7.74
N GLY A 43 2.29 -0.21 7.79
CA GLY A 43 2.95 -0.86 8.92
C GLY A 43 1.97 -1.27 10.04
N ALA A 44 2.49 -1.52 11.25
CA ALA A 44 1.74 -2.08 12.38
C ALA A 44 0.96 -3.35 11.99
N LEU A 45 1.67 -4.29 11.36
CA LEU A 45 1.08 -5.44 10.70
C LEU A 45 0.46 -6.43 11.70
N HIS A 46 -0.61 -7.07 11.26
CA HIS A 46 -1.32 -8.12 11.97
C HIS A 46 -1.73 -9.24 10.99
N ALA A 47 -2.34 -10.32 11.49
CA ALA A 47 -2.70 -11.48 10.67
C ALA A 47 -3.59 -11.14 9.46
N GLY A 48 -4.40 -10.07 9.54
CA GLY A 48 -5.17 -9.56 8.40
C GLY A 48 -4.28 -9.13 7.23
N HIS A 49 -3.19 -8.41 7.49
CA HIS A 49 -2.22 -8.04 6.45
C HIS A 49 -1.48 -9.26 5.89
N ILE A 50 -1.10 -10.20 6.77
CA ILE A 50 -0.43 -11.44 6.37
C ILE A 50 -1.32 -12.31 5.48
N SER A 51 -2.64 -12.30 5.69
CA SER A 51 -3.57 -13.02 4.83
C SER A 51 -3.57 -12.47 3.39
N LEU A 52 -3.37 -11.16 3.20
CA LEU A 52 -3.23 -10.54 1.86
C LEU A 52 -1.95 -11.03 1.18
N ILE A 53 -0.82 -11.05 1.90
CA ILE A 53 0.45 -11.61 1.40
C ILE A 53 0.25 -13.08 0.99
N SER A 54 -0.41 -13.88 1.84
CA SER A 54 -0.68 -15.29 1.55
C SER A 54 -1.58 -15.47 0.32
N SER A 55 -2.54 -14.58 0.09
CA SER A 55 -3.38 -14.58 -1.11
C SER A 55 -2.57 -14.21 -2.35
N ALA A 56 -1.75 -13.17 -2.27
CA ALA A 56 -0.87 -12.76 -3.36
C ALA A 56 0.12 -13.87 -3.75
N LYS A 57 0.69 -14.59 -2.78
CA LYS A 57 1.63 -15.71 -3.02
C LYS A 57 1.02 -16.89 -3.78
N LYS A 58 -0.30 -17.04 -3.75
CA LYS A 58 -0.99 -18.10 -4.50
C LYS A 58 -1.19 -17.77 -5.98
N GLU A 59 -1.18 -16.50 -6.33
CA GLU A 59 -1.57 -16.02 -7.66
C GLU A 59 -0.45 -15.26 -8.39
N CYS A 60 0.66 -14.94 -7.70
CA CYS A 60 1.73 -14.12 -8.25
C CYS A 60 3.10 -14.74 -8.03
N ASP A 61 4.00 -14.50 -8.98
CA ASP A 61 5.39 -14.98 -8.93
C ASP A 61 6.26 -14.15 -7.97
N ILE A 62 5.99 -12.84 -7.91
CA ILE A 62 6.66 -11.87 -7.03
C ILE A 62 5.61 -11.16 -6.21
N VAL A 63 5.76 -11.14 -4.90
CA VAL A 63 4.91 -10.35 -4.00
C VAL A 63 5.70 -9.19 -3.43
N VAL A 64 5.21 -7.98 -3.71
CA VAL A 64 5.72 -6.72 -3.16
C VAL A 64 4.76 -6.25 -2.09
N SER A 65 5.28 -5.91 -0.91
CA SER A 65 4.52 -5.16 0.10
C SER A 65 5.13 -3.77 0.28
N SER A 66 4.30 -2.78 0.63
CA SER A 66 4.84 -1.49 1.09
C SER A 66 4.58 -1.26 2.57
N ILE A 67 5.51 -0.55 3.23
CA ILE A 67 5.29 0.07 4.53
C ILE A 67 5.53 1.57 4.35
N PHE A 68 4.44 2.34 4.31
CA PHE A 68 4.50 3.78 4.15
C PHE A 68 3.37 4.47 4.93
N VAL A 69 3.74 5.18 6.01
CA VAL A 69 2.80 6.00 6.79
C VAL A 69 2.55 7.30 6.01
N ASN A 70 1.41 7.34 5.32
CA ASN A 70 1.08 8.43 4.42
C ASN A 70 0.60 9.67 5.17
N PRO A 71 1.33 10.81 5.15
CA PRO A 71 0.93 11.99 5.89
C PRO A 71 -0.32 12.66 5.33
N THR A 72 -0.64 12.44 4.03
CA THR A 72 -1.72 13.18 3.36
C THR A 72 -3.12 12.64 3.68
N GLN A 73 -3.25 11.43 4.21
CA GLN A 73 -4.53 10.82 4.55
C GLN A 73 -5.00 11.06 6.00
N PHE A 74 -4.14 11.65 6.84
CA PHE A 74 -4.49 11.98 8.21
C PHE A 74 -5.12 13.38 8.27
N ASN A 75 -6.29 13.48 8.90
CA ASN A 75 -6.96 14.75 9.14
C ASN A 75 -6.43 15.43 10.41
N ASP A 76 -6.04 14.64 11.42
CA ASP A 76 -5.41 15.10 12.64
C ASP A 76 -3.91 14.76 12.64
N ILE A 77 -3.09 15.77 12.93
CA ILE A 77 -1.63 15.58 13.04
C ILE A 77 -1.25 14.67 14.21
N ASN A 78 -2.05 14.63 15.27
CA ASN A 78 -1.82 13.76 16.41
C ASN A 78 -1.98 12.29 16.03
N ASP A 79 -2.94 11.96 15.15
CA ASP A 79 -3.10 10.59 14.64
C ASP A 79 -1.87 10.15 13.84
N LEU A 80 -1.30 11.05 13.04
CA LEU A 80 -0.06 10.79 12.30
C LEU A 80 1.15 10.60 13.24
N ILE A 81 1.28 11.45 14.27
CA ILE A 81 2.39 11.37 15.23
C ILE A 81 2.31 10.09 16.05
N ASN A 82 1.11 9.73 16.51
CA ASN A 82 0.87 8.58 17.36
C ASN A 82 0.71 7.26 16.58
N TYR A 83 0.69 7.32 15.23
CA TYR A 83 0.55 6.11 14.42
C TYR A 83 1.71 5.14 14.71
N PRO A 84 1.43 3.87 15.04
CA PRO A 84 2.46 2.93 15.49
C PRO A 84 3.48 2.64 14.37
N ARG A 85 4.76 2.71 14.71
CA ARG A 85 5.89 2.42 13.82
C ARG A 85 6.68 1.25 14.37
N THR A 86 6.44 0.07 13.82
CA THR A 86 6.98 -1.22 14.28
C THR A 86 7.79 -1.90 13.16
N PHE A 87 8.66 -1.15 12.49
CA PHE A 87 9.31 -1.55 11.24
C PHE A 87 10.01 -2.92 11.33
N GLU A 88 10.81 -3.17 12.37
CA GLU A 88 11.55 -4.42 12.53
C GLU A 88 10.62 -5.63 12.71
N LYS A 89 9.53 -5.45 13.49
CA LYS A 89 8.50 -6.46 13.68
C LYS A 89 7.76 -6.72 12.37
N ASP A 90 7.38 -5.67 11.67
CA ASP A 90 6.66 -5.74 10.40
C ASP A 90 7.51 -6.41 9.32
N PHE A 91 8.80 -6.06 9.26
CA PHE A 91 9.77 -6.68 8.36
C PHE A 91 9.85 -8.19 8.59
N ALA A 92 10.03 -8.63 9.85
CA ALA A 92 10.09 -10.04 10.20
C ALA A 92 8.80 -10.78 9.82
N MET A 93 7.62 -10.17 10.08
CA MET A 93 6.33 -10.76 9.73
C MET A 93 6.17 -10.94 8.21
N LEU A 94 6.60 -9.97 7.40
CA LEU A 94 6.56 -10.07 5.94
C LEU A 94 7.54 -11.12 5.41
N GLU A 95 8.76 -11.17 5.96
CA GLU A 95 9.77 -12.17 5.59
C GLU A 95 9.28 -13.59 5.91
N ASP A 96 8.73 -13.81 7.10
CA ASP A 96 8.15 -15.09 7.53
C ASP A 96 6.95 -15.50 6.67
N ALA A 97 6.14 -14.53 6.21
CA ALA A 97 5.02 -14.77 5.29
C ALA A 97 5.48 -15.06 3.84
N GLY A 98 6.78 -14.97 3.55
CA GLY A 98 7.35 -15.22 2.22
C GLY A 98 7.15 -14.08 1.23
N CYS A 99 6.97 -12.83 1.71
CA CYS A 99 7.02 -11.64 0.87
C CYS A 99 8.38 -11.57 0.17
N ASP A 100 8.42 -11.20 -1.09
CA ASP A 100 9.65 -11.19 -1.87
C ASP A 100 10.37 -9.85 -1.79
N ILE A 101 9.60 -8.77 -1.75
CA ILE A 101 10.09 -7.39 -1.79
C ILE A 101 9.30 -6.54 -0.79
N LEU A 102 10.03 -5.79 0.05
CA LEU A 102 9.48 -4.69 0.83
C LEU A 102 9.90 -3.36 0.20
N PHE A 103 8.91 -2.52 -0.13
CA PHE A 103 9.11 -1.13 -0.51
C PHE A 103 8.78 -0.23 0.68
N ALA A 104 9.80 0.42 1.25
CA ALA A 104 9.65 1.31 2.40
C ALA A 104 10.24 2.69 2.10
N PRO A 105 9.55 3.48 1.26
CA PRO A 105 10.05 4.81 0.87
C PRO A 105 9.91 5.82 2.01
N GLU A 106 10.72 6.86 1.97
CA GLU A 106 10.55 8.05 2.79
C GLU A 106 9.54 9.01 2.15
N VAL A 107 9.04 9.98 2.93
CA VAL A 107 8.02 10.94 2.45
C VAL A 107 8.51 11.70 1.21
N GLN A 108 9.78 12.11 1.21
CA GLN A 108 10.40 12.86 0.11
C GLN A 108 10.57 12.05 -1.18
N GLU A 109 10.56 10.72 -1.09
CA GLU A 109 10.53 9.84 -2.27
C GLU A 109 9.15 9.81 -2.92
N MET A 110 8.09 9.98 -2.10
CA MET A 110 6.70 9.86 -2.55
C MET A 110 6.06 11.20 -2.90
N TYR A 111 6.49 12.28 -2.27
CA TYR A 111 5.88 13.60 -2.40
C TYR A 111 6.93 14.70 -2.60
N SER A 112 6.65 15.64 -3.49
CA SER A 112 7.41 16.89 -3.58
C SER A 112 7.09 17.81 -2.40
N GLU A 113 7.96 18.79 -2.15
CA GLU A 113 7.71 19.82 -1.13
C GLU A 113 6.43 20.60 -1.44
N GLU A 114 6.18 20.90 -2.72
CA GLU A 114 5.00 21.60 -3.19
C GLU A 114 3.71 20.84 -2.86
N GLU A 115 3.66 19.54 -3.15
CA GLU A 115 2.51 18.68 -2.82
C GLU A 115 2.22 18.68 -1.31
N LEU A 116 3.25 18.65 -0.48
CA LEU A 116 3.11 18.68 0.98
C LEU A 116 2.65 20.05 1.49
N LEU A 117 3.08 21.14 0.87
CA LEU A 117 2.64 22.50 1.19
C LEU A 117 1.18 22.72 0.84
N LEU A 118 0.72 22.27 -0.34
CA LEU A 118 -0.69 22.37 -0.74
C LEU A 118 -1.60 21.65 0.25
N LYS A 119 -1.20 20.48 0.74
CA LYS A 119 -1.96 19.77 1.78
C LYS A 119 -2.02 20.57 3.09
N LYS A 120 -0.93 21.18 3.54
CA LYS A 120 -0.91 22.01 4.76
C LYS A 120 -1.84 23.22 4.68
N GLN A 121 -2.05 23.77 3.49
CA GLN A 121 -2.90 24.94 3.26
C GLN A 121 -4.39 24.56 3.11
N ASN A 122 -4.76 23.27 3.27
CA ASN A 122 -6.11 22.74 3.01
C ASN A 122 -6.65 23.10 1.62
N ILE A 123 -5.77 23.35 0.67
CA ILE A 123 -6.15 23.56 -0.73
C ILE A 123 -6.58 22.19 -1.26
N GLU A 124 -7.88 22.02 -1.49
CA GLU A 124 -8.44 20.87 -2.20
C GLU A 124 -8.05 20.94 -3.70
N ASP A 125 -6.76 20.89 -3.96
CA ASP A 125 -6.29 20.73 -5.33
C ASP A 125 -6.43 19.25 -5.72
N ARG A 126 -7.43 18.96 -6.54
CA ARG A 126 -7.71 17.62 -7.05
C ARG A 126 -6.81 17.22 -8.22
N SER A 127 -5.93 18.12 -8.68
CA SER A 127 -5.02 17.91 -9.81
C SER A 127 -3.79 17.05 -9.49
N TRP A 128 -3.57 16.70 -8.23
CA TRP A 128 -2.35 16.06 -7.71
C TRP A 128 -2.21 14.56 -7.98
N THR A 129 -3.22 13.90 -8.52
CA THR A 129 -3.12 12.50 -8.94
C THR A 129 -2.52 12.41 -10.33
N LEU A 130 -1.19 12.55 -10.44
CA LEU A 130 -0.46 12.40 -11.70
C LEU A 130 -1.05 13.29 -12.84
N GLY A 131 -1.53 14.48 -12.48
CA GLY A 131 -2.12 15.44 -13.42
C GLY A 131 -3.54 15.09 -13.90
N LYS A 132 -4.20 14.12 -13.27
CA LYS A 132 -5.60 13.77 -13.57
C LYS A 132 -6.51 14.12 -12.39
N GLU A 133 -7.61 14.78 -12.68
CA GLU A 133 -8.68 14.98 -11.70
C GLU A 133 -9.48 13.68 -11.54
N ILE A 134 -9.62 13.20 -10.30
CA ILE A 134 -10.38 11.99 -9.98
C ILE A 134 -11.61 12.38 -9.17
N HIS A 135 -12.76 11.89 -9.60
CA HIS A 135 -14.04 12.14 -8.94
C HIS A 135 -14.61 10.83 -8.38
N PHE A 136 -14.90 10.82 -7.09
CA PHE A 136 -15.50 9.67 -6.43
C PHE A 136 -17.03 9.82 -6.24
N GLY A 137 -17.58 11.00 -6.49
CA GLY A 137 -19.02 11.25 -6.44
C GLY A 137 -19.61 10.95 -5.07
N SER A 138 -20.60 10.05 -5.01
CA SER A 138 -21.23 9.65 -3.75
C SER A 138 -20.33 8.81 -2.85
N LEU A 139 -19.30 8.13 -3.41
CA LEU A 139 -18.39 7.28 -2.63
C LEU A 139 -17.62 8.06 -1.56
N GLU A 140 -17.36 9.35 -1.75
CA GLU A 140 -16.64 10.17 -0.76
C GLU A 140 -17.57 10.90 0.22
N LYS A 141 -18.92 10.80 0.04
CA LYS A 141 -19.91 11.56 0.79
C LYS A 141 -20.74 10.72 1.77
N VAL A 142 -20.54 9.41 1.76
CA VAL A 142 -21.27 8.45 2.59
C VAL A 142 -20.34 7.72 3.53
N MET A 143 -20.90 7.00 4.51
CA MET A 143 -20.15 6.16 5.45
C MET A 143 -18.95 6.92 6.07
N GLU A 144 -17.75 6.35 6.06
CA GLU A 144 -16.51 6.94 6.60
C GLU A 144 -16.16 8.27 5.92
N GLY A 145 -16.41 8.40 4.61
CA GLY A 145 -16.14 9.62 3.85
C GLY A 145 -16.94 10.83 4.33
N ALA A 146 -18.14 10.63 4.84
CA ALA A 146 -18.96 11.72 5.42
C ALA A 146 -18.34 12.30 6.70
N PHE A 147 -17.56 11.50 7.45
CA PHE A 147 -16.94 11.88 8.72
C PHE A 147 -15.45 12.24 8.60
N ARG A 148 -14.85 11.94 7.46
CA ARG A 148 -13.42 12.18 7.19
C ARG A 148 -13.22 12.88 5.85
N PRO A 149 -13.62 14.18 5.72
CA PRO A 149 -13.45 14.93 4.48
C PRO A 149 -12.00 14.89 3.97
N GLY A 150 -11.81 14.61 2.67
CA GLY A 150 -10.49 14.55 2.03
C GLY A 150 -9.64 13.29 2.33
N HIS A 151 -10.06 12.42 3.25
CA HIS A 151 -9.35 11.19 3.58
C HIS A 151 -9.16 10.28 2.36
N PHE A 152 -10.23 10.01 1.62
CA PHE A 152 -10.17 9.13 0.45
C PHE A 152 -9.40 9.73 -0.72
N ASN A 153 -9.32 11.05 -0.81
CA ASN A 153 -8.42 11.72 -1.74
C ASN A 153 -6.95 11.42 -1.38
N GLY A 154 -6.58 11.52 -0.10
CA GLY A 154 -5.25 11.15 0.36
C GLY A 154 -4.92 9.67 0.14
N VAL A 155 -5.89 8.77 0.35
CA VAL A 155 -5.73 7.33 0.05
C VAL A 155 -5.53 7.09 -1.44
N ALA A 156 -6.35 7.67 -2.30
CA ALA A 156 -6.23 7.52 -3.74
C ALA A 156 -4.88 8.06 -4.24
N GLN A 157 -4.44 9.18 -3.70
CA GLN A 157 -3.15 9.78 -4.02
C GLN A 157 -2.00 8.82 -3.72
N VAL A 158 -1.88 8.36 -2.47
CA VAL A 158 -0.78 7.48 -2.10
C VAL A 158 -0.80 6.17 -2.86
N VAL A 159 -1.99 5.56 -3.02
CA VAL A 159 -2.10 4.29 -3.74
C VAL A 159 -1.75 4.44 -5.21
N SER A 160 -2.16 5.55 -5.87
CA SER A 160 -1.76 5.81 -7.26
C SER A 160 -0.23 5.98 -7.41
N LYS A 161 0.42 6.66 -6.46
CA LYS A 161 1.88 6.79 -6.44
C LYS A 161 2.57 5.44 -6.22
N LEU A 162 2.06 4.62 -5.29
CA LEU A 162 2.56 3.26 -5.04
C LEU A 162 2.35 2.36 -6.27
N PHE A 163 1.21 2.43 -6.93
CA PHE A 163 0.95 1.70 -8.18
C PHE A 163 1.92 2.12 -9.29
N ASN A 164 2.22 3.41 -9.40
CA ASN A 164 3.24 3.89 -10.33
C ASN A 164 4.66 3.41 -9.98
N ALA A 165 4.99 3.33 -8.69
CA ALA A 165 6.31 2.86 -8.24
C ALA A 165 6.49 1.36 -8.48
N VAL A 166 5.48 0.55 -8.18
CA VAL A 166 5.55 -0.92 -8.24
C VAL A 166 5.17 -1.44 -9.62
N GLN A 167 4.19 -0.81 -10.29
CA GLN A 167 3.59 -1.28 -11.55
C GLN A 167 3.14 -2.76 -11.46
N PRO A 168 2.27 -3.12 -10.48
CA PRO A 168 1.86 -4.49 -10.28
C PRO A 168 0.83 -4.93 -11.33
N ASP A 169 0.73 -6.25 -11.56
CA ASP A 169 -0.36 -6.85 -12.34
C ASP A 169 -1.63 -6.99 -11.48
N LYS A 170 -1.46 -7.29 -10.19
CA LYS A 170 -2.55 -7.49 -9.23
C LYS A 170 -2.29 -6.74 -7.93
N ALA A 171 -3.33 -6.13 -7.35
CA ALA A 171 -3.27 -5.50 -6.02
C ALA A 171 -4.29 -6.14 -5.08
N PHE A 172 -3.83 -6.60 -3.91
CA PHE A 172 -4.63 -7.33 -2.93
C PHE A 172 -5.00 -6.38 -1.77
N LEU A 173 -6.29 -6.20 -1.53
CA LEU A 173 -6.85 -5.27 -0.56
C LEU A 173 -7.88 -5.99 0.32
N GLY A 174 -7.92 -5.63 1.60
CA GLY A 174 -8.88 -6.22 2.52
C GLY A 174 -10.31 -5.67 2.33
N GLU A 175 -11.31 -6.56 2.31
CA GLU A 175 -12.73 -6.17 2.26
C GLU A 175 -13.21 -5.50 3.55
N LYS A 176 -12.41 -5.55 4.63
CA LYS A 176 -12.68 -4.82 5.86
C LYS A 176 -12.90 -3.33 5.59
N ASP A 177 -12.01 -2.74 4.82
CA ASP A 177 -12.06 -1.33 4.45
C ASP A 177 -12.84 -1.17 3.12
N PHE A 178 -14.11 -1.60 3.16
CA PHE A 178 -14.97 -1.74 1.98
C PHE A 178 -15.05 -0.48 1.13
N GLN A 179 -15.23 0.68 1.76
CA GLN A 179 -15.30 1.95 1.05
C GLN A 179 -13.97 2.31 0.40
N GLN A 180 -12.85 2.08 1.09
CA GLN A 180 -11.51 2.25 0.54
C GLN A 180 -11.30 1.35 -0.69
N LEU A 181 -11.73 0.08 -0.63
CA LEU A 181 -11.65 -0.84 -1.76
C LEU A 181 -12.44 -0.32 -2.97
N ALA A 182 -13.65 0.23 -2.75
CA ALA A 182 -14.46 0.83 -3.81
C ALA A 182 -13.80 2.09 -4.42
N ILE A 183 -13.22 2.94 -3.59
CA ILE A 183 -12.45 4.13 -4.00
C ILE A 183 -11.24 3.72 -4.86
N ILE A 184 -10.46 2.71 -4.43
CA ILE A 184 -9.27 2.27 -5.17
C ILE A 184 -9.67 1.64 -6.51
N ARG A 185 -10.75 0.86 -6.58
CA ARG A 185 -11.30 0.34 -7.84
C ARG A 185 -11.71 1.46 -8.79
N SER A 186 -12.40 2.48 -8.28
CA SER A 186 -12.81 3.66 -9.07
C SER A 186 -11.59 4.42 -9.59
N MET A 187 -10.60 4.70 -8.73
CA MET A 187 -9.34 5.35 -9.10
C MET A 187 -8.61 4.57 -10.20
N THR A 188 -8.42 3.26 -10.01
CA THR A 188 -7.71 2.38 -10.96
C THR A 188 -8.33 2.46 -12.34
N LYS A 189 -9.68 2.46 -12.41
CA LYS A 189 -10.41 2.59 -13.67
C LYS A 189 -10.24 3.98 -14.29
N GLN A 190 -10.41 5.06 -13.51
CA GLN A 190 -10.30 6.45 -14.02
C GLN A 190 -8.90 6.78 -14.49
N MET A 191 -7.87 6.25 -13.82
CA MET A 191 -6.47 6.44 -14.19
C MET A 191 -5.99 5.48 -15.30
N ALA A 192 -6.84 4.55 -15.74
CA ALA A 192 -6.53 3.53 -16.73
C ALA A 192 -5.30 2.67 -16.34
N PHE A 193 -5.14 2.36 -15.05
CA PHE A 193 -4.14 1.38 -14.63
C PHE A 193 -4.54 -0.02 -15.09
N ALA A 194 -3.60 -0.73 -15.69
CA ALA A 194 -3.78 -2.14 -16.08
C ALA A 194 -3.52 -3.08 -14.87
N ILE A 195 -4.25 -2.86 -13.77
CA ILE A 195 -4.07 -3.57 -12.49
C ILE A 195 -5.39 -4.23 -12.11
N GLU A 196 -5.35 -5.54 -11.85
CA GLU A 196 -6.49 -6.26 -11.28
C GLU A 196 -6.58 -5.99 -9.76
N ILE A 197 -7.73 -5.49 -9.29
CA ILE A 197 -7.97 -5.21 -7.87
C ILE A 197 -8.73 -6.36 -7.21
N ILE A 198 -8.05 -7.11 -6.36
CA ILE A 198 -8.54 -8.29 -5.67
C ILE A 198 -8.95 -7.92 -4.25
N GLY A 199 -10.23 -8.12 -3.92
CA GLY A 199 -10.74 -8.03 -2.56
C GLY A 199 -10.48 -9.34 -1.81
N CYS A 200 -9.89 -9.26 -0.63
CA CYS A 200 -9.61 -10.41 0.22
C CYS A 200 -10.52 -10.43 1.45
N PRO A 201 -10.96 -11.62 1.90
CA PRO A 201 -11.87 -11.76 3.02
C PRO A 201 -11.33 -11.17 4.32
N ILE A 202 -12.26 -10.74 5.19
CA ILE A 202 -11.95 -10.15 6.49
C ILE A 202 -11.39 -11.21 7.44
N VAL A 203 -10.23 -10.96 8.02
CA VAL A 203 -9.68 -11.74 9.13
C VAL A 203 -10.19 -11.17 10.45
N ARG A 204 -10.69 -12.03 11.32
CA ARG A 204 -11.32 -11.63 12.59
C ARG A 204 -10.56 -12.16 13.79
N GLU A 205 -10.65 -11.42 14.88
CA GLU A 205 -10.24 -11.85 16.21
C GLU A 205 -11.15 -12.99 16.72
N LYS A 206 -10.73 -13.70 17.76
CA LYS A 206 -11.53 -14.79 18.38
C LYS A 206 -12.91 -14.35 18.85
N ASN A 207 -13.07 -13.08 19.20
CA ASN A 207 -14.34 -12.48 19.64
C ASN A 207 -15.22 -12.00 18.46
N GLY A 208 -14.79 -12.21 17.20
CA GLY A 208 -15.52 -11.83 16.00
C GLY A 208 -15.24 -10.43 15.47
N LEU A 209 -14.49 -9.59 16.18
CA LEU A 209 -14.09 -8.26 15.67
C LEU A 209 -13.12 -8.40 14.50
N ALA A 210 -13.25 -7.53 13.51
CA ALA A 210 -12.27 -7.43 12.43
C ALA A 210 -10.94 -6.94 12.98
N MET A 211 -9.83 -7.60 12.57
CA MET A 211 -8.49 -7.15 12.96
C MET A 211 -8.20 -5.75 12.43
N SER A 212 -7.59 -4.91 13.27
CA SER A 212 -7.19 -3.54 12.94
C SER A 212 -5.88 -3.18 13.63
N SER A 213 -5.07 -2.35 13.01
CA SER A 213 -3.88 -1.71 13.58
C SER A 213 -4.24 -0.42 14.32
#